data_b24bc0aa220015567d957925657823bf
#
_entry.id   b24bc0aa220015567d957925657823bf
#
_cell.length_a   1.000
_cell.length_b   1.000
_cell.length_c   1.000
_cell.angle_alpha   90.00
_cell.angle_beta   90.00
_cell.angle_gamma   90.00
#
_symmetry.space_group_name_H-M   'P 1'
#
loop_
_entity.id
_entity.type
_entity.pdbx_description
1 polymer ?
#
loop_
_entity_poly.entity_id
_entity_poly.type
_entity_poly.pdbx_seq_one_letter_code
_entity_poly.pdbx_strand_id
1 'polypeptide(L)'
;GKISKGKLSLELTKKFLAEYEKYFGIKYPLPKLDMLAIPDFAAGAMENWGAITFRETILLYDSKTSSTRTKQYIAEVISHELAHQWFGNLVTMKWWNDLWLNESFATFMATKVVDRFYPEWDYWDQFLDDAMNTAMSLDALKTSHPIDVKVNHPSEIREIFDSISYDKGGCILRMLEHFVGEKNFQLGLKKYLTNHQYDNAEGSDLWNAIGKVAKQPITKMMKTWINQVGFPLLEVTRKDSTLSMTQSRFLLEETKQSKKGTWSIPLVIEEGNQRIKKLMTKKSEKINLKNKDRNFIINSGRTGFYRVQYDNESLDNLSLLVDEKILDHIDRWSLQNDYFAQVVSTKKSLRGYLDFITA
;
A
#
# COMPACT_ATOMS: atom_id res chain seq x y z
N GLY A 1 -0.34 -22.80 32.13
CA GLY A 1 -0.28 -23.33 30.77
C GLY A 1 -0.38 -22.20 29.75
N LYS A 2 -0.09 -22.47 28.47
CA LYS A 2 -0.06 -21.47 27.38
C LYS A 2 -1.44 -20.87 27.04
N ILE A 3 -2.56 -21.51 27.44
CA ILE A 3 -3.95 -21.11 27.11
C ILE A 3 -4.24 -19.64 27.52
N SER A 4 -3.81 -19.22 28.69
CA SER A 4 -4.03 -17.85 29.17
C SER A 4 -3.37 -16.78 28.28
N LYS A 5 -2.31 -17.14 27.55
CA LYS A 5 -1.61 -16.24 26.63
C LYS A 5 -2.38 -16.03 25.30
N GLY A 6 -3.38 -16.85 25.00
CA GLY A 6 -4.26 -16.69 23.84
C GLY A 6 -5.40 -15.69 24.04
N LYS A 7 -5.58 -15.14 25.25
CA LYS A 7 -6.71 -14.25 25.57
C LYS A 7 -6.74 -12.99 24.68
N LEU A 8 -5.60 -12.32 24.51
CA LEU A 8 -5.50 -11.15 23.64
C LEU A 8 -5.95 -11.47 22.20
N SER A 9 -5.43 -12.56 21.66
CA SER A 9 -5.73 -12.98 20.28
C SER A 9 -7.21 -13.28 20.08
N LEU A 10 -7.85 -13.93 21.06
CA LEU A 10 -9.29 -14.18 21.02
C LEU A 10 -10.12 -12.88 21.05
N GLU A 11 -9.72 -11.91 21.88
CA GLU A 11 -10.38 -10.60 21.95
C GLU A 11 -10.22 -9.81 20.64
N LEU A 12 -9.02 -9.83 20.05
CA LEU A 12 -8.75 -9.20 18.76
C LEU A 12 -9.57 -9.84 17.64
N THR A 13 -9.57 -11.17 17.57
CA THR A 13 -10.33 -11.92 16.56
C THR A 13 -11.82 -11.58 16.61
N LYS A 14 -12.42 -11.53 17.80
CA LYS A 14 -13.83 -11.16 17.97
C LYS A 14 -14.12 -9.76 17.46
N LYS A 15 -13.27 -8.79 17.78
CA LYS A 15 -13.42 -7.38 17.34
C LYS A 15 -13.25 -7.22 15.83
N PHE A 16 -12.19 -7.79 15.28
CA PHE A 16 -11.85 -7.64 13.88
C PHE A 16 -12.81 -8.40 12.96
N LEU A 17 -13.24 -9.60 13.36
CA LEU A 17 -14.25 -10.35 12.61
C LEU A 17 -15.55 -9.56 12.47
N ALA A 18 -16.04 -8.98 13.57
CA ALA A 18 -17.24 -8.13 13.55
C ALA A 18 -17.07 -6.89 12.66
N GLU A 19 -15.87 -6.28 12.65
CA GLU A 19 -15.58 -5.15 11.78
C GLU A 19 -15.56 -5.56 10.30
N TYR A 20 -14.94 -6.69 9.95
CA TYR A 20 -14.94 -7.20 8.58
C TYR A 20 -16.34 -7.53 8.08
N GLU A 21 -17.18 -8.20 8.89
CA GLU A 21 -18.58 -8.42 8.54
C GLU A 21 -19.33 -7.13 8.25
N LYS A 22 -19.12 -6.09 9.08
CA LYS A 22 -19.71 -4.76 8.89
C LYS A 22 -19.16 -4.07 7.64
N TYR A 23 -17.84 -4.11 7.46
CA TYR A 23 -17.16 -3.42 6.36
C TYR A 23 -17.55 -4.00 5.00
N PHE A 24 -17.51 -5.33 4.85
CA PHE A 24 -17.89 -6.00 3.61
C PHE A 24 -19.40 -6.15 3.44
N GLY A 25 -20.16 -6.06 4.54
CA GLY A 25 -21.61 -6.28 4.55
C GLY A 25 -21.99 -7.73 4.20
N ILE A 26 -21.10 -8.68 4.47
CA ILE A 26 -21.25 -10.12 4.26
C ILE A 26 -20.81 -10.82 5.54
N LYS A 27 -21.71 -11.64 6.13
CA LYS A 27 -21.42 -12.40 7.34
C LYS A 27 -20.37 -13.46 7.09
N TYR A 28 -19.55 -13.74 8.09
CA TYR A 28 -18.70 -14.91 8.10
C TYR A 28 -19.58 -16.18 8.02
N PRO A 29 -19.36 -17.06 7.04
CA PRO A 29 -20.36 -18.06 6.70
C PRO A 29 -20.34 -19.32 7.60
N LEU A 30 -19.27 -19.52 8.40
CA LEU A 30 -19.16 -20.68 9.25
C LEU A 30 -19.66 -20.42 10.68
N PRO A 31 -20.16 -21.45 11.38
CA PRO A 31 -20.72 -21.28 12.74
C PRO A 31 -19.67 -21.03 13.82
N LYS A 32 -18.40 -21.31 13.52
CA LYS A 32 -17.26 -21.10 14.44
C LYS A 32 -15.98 -20.81 13.67
N LEU A 33 -15.01 -20.25 14.39
CA LEU A 33 -13.65 -20.04 13.93
C LEU A 33 -12.68 -20.44 15.02
N ASP A 34 -11.84 -21.43 14.75
CA ASP A 34 -10.77 -21.85 15.64
C ASP A 34 -9.46 -21.15 15.32
N MET A 35 -8.66 -20.84 16.34
CA MET A 35 -7.32 -20.30 16.22
C MET A 35 -6.34 -21.29 16.84
N LEU A 36 -5.46 -21.84 16.04
CA LEU A 36 -4.58 -22.93 16.42
C LEU A 36 -3.12 -22.44 16.54
N ALA A 37 -2.58 -22.45 17.75
CA ALA A 37 -1.15 -22.18 17.98
C ALA A 37 -0.34 -23.45 17.70
N ILE A 38 0.46 -23.43 16.62
CA ILE A 38 1.24 -24.59 16.16
C ILE A 38 2.71 -24.40 16.52
N PRO A 39 3.31 -25.30 17.30
CA PRO A 39 4.75 -25.36 17.49
C PRO A 39 5.47 -25.60 16.14
N ASP A 40 6.63 -24.97 15.96
CA ASP A 40 7.49 -25.16 14.77
C ASP A 40 6.80 -24.93 13.41
N PHE A 41 5.79 -24.04 13.37
CA PHE A 41 5.11 -23.70 12.14
C PHE A 41 6.03 -22.87 11.22
N ALA A 42 6.29 -23.36 10.01
CA ALA A 42 7.25 -22.76 9.10
C ALA A 42 6.80 -21.37 8.60
N ALA A 43 5.52 -21.18 8.29
CA ALA A 43 4.92 -19.91 7.97
C ALA A 43 4.64 -19.08 9.23
N GLY A 44 4.21 -17.82 9.07
CA GLY A 44 3.69 -17.00 10.16
C GLY A 44 2.32 -17.49 10.61
N ALA A 45 1.39 -17.58 9.66
CA ALA A 45 0.05 -18.11 9.84
C ALA A 45 -0.46 -18.71 8.51
N MET A 46 -1.69 -19.23 8.53
CA MET A 46 -2.40 -19.75 7.36
C MET A 46 -3.90 -19.68 7.60
N GLU A 47 -4.60 -19.09 6.66
CA GLU A 47 -6.01 -18.70 6.70
C GLU A 47 -7.03 -19.86 6.58
N ASN A 48 -6.67 -21.09 6.88
CA ASN A 48 -7.57 -22.26 6.72
C ASN A 48 -8.99 -21.95 7.19
N TRP A 49 -9.96 -22.15 6.33
CA TRP A 49 -11.33 -21.72 6.58
C TRP A 49 -11.93 -22.44 7.80
N GLY A 50 -12.27 -21.68 8.81
CA GLY A 50 -12.80 -22.18 10.09
C GLY A 50 -11.76 -22.65 11.11
N ALA A 51 -10.47 -22.72 10.74
CA ALA A 51 -9.40 -23.25 11.61
C ALA A 51 -8.03 -22.60 11.27
N ILE A 52 -7.92 -21.28 11.49
CA ILE A 52 -6.70 -20.53 11.18
C ILE A 52 -5.55 -21.06 12.04
N THR A 53 -4.43 -21.37 11.40
CA THR A 53 -3.22 -21.84 12.09
C THR A 53 -2.21 -20.70 12.21
N PHE A 54 -1.54 -20.62 13.35
CA PHE A 54 -0.55 -19.61 13.64
C PHE A 54 0.70 -20.23 14.25
N ARG A 55 1.86 -19.67 13.96
CA ARG A 55 3.04 -19.89 14.76
C ARG A 55 2.77 -19.42 16.21
N GLU A 56 3.16 -20.19 17.22
CA GLU A 56 2.90 -19.84 18.63
C GLU A 56 3.34 -18.42 19.00
N THR A 57 4.48 -17.96 18.49
CA THR A 57 5.03 -16.63 18.77
C THR A 57 4.20 -15.47 18.21
N ILE A 58 3.31 -15.77 17.26
CA ILE A 58 2.43 -14.79 16.59
C ILE A 58 0.99 -14.84 17.15
N LEU A 59 0.69 -15.79 18.01
CA LEU A 59 -0.64 -15.93 18.60
C LEU A 59 -0.63 -15.72 20.11
N LEU A 60 0.43 -16.15 20.78
CA LEU A 60 0.48 -16.21 22.25
C LEU A 60 1.18 -14.98 22.82
N TYR A 61 0.42 -14.13 23.50
CA TYR A 61 0.90 -12.89 24.11
C TYR A 61 1.04 -13.03 25.62
N ASP A 62 2.19 -12.64 26.14
CA ASP A 62 2.44 -12.56 27.58
C ASP A 62 2.69 -11.09 27.98
N SER A 63 1.74 -10.48 28.70
CA SER A 63 1.80 -9.07 29.10
C SER A 63 3.00 -8.70 29.98
N LYS A 64 3.69 -9.70 30.57
CA LYS A 64 4.86 -9.48 31.44
C LYS A 64 6.17 -9.49 30.65
N THR A 65 6.23 -10.17 29.52
CA THR A 65 7.48 -10.40 28.78
C THR A 65 7.44 -9.97 27.32
N SER A 66 6.23 -9.81 26.72
CA SER A 66 6.09 -9.38 25.34
C SER A 66 6.15 -7.86 25.20
N SER A 67 6.81 -7.38 24.14
CA SER A 67 6.89 -5.95 23.79
C SER A 67 5.58 -5.42 23.19
N THR A 68 5.46 -4.09 23.10
CA THR A 68 4.37 -3.44 22.34
C THR A 68 4.43 -3.83 20.87
N ARG A 69 5.62 -3.93 20.26
CA ARG A 69 5.79 -4.37 18.88
C ARG A 69 5.26 -5.79 18.66
N THR A 70 5.48 -6.70 19.63
CA THR A 70 4.88 -8.05 19.59
C THR A 70 3.36 -8.00 19.59
N LYS A 71 2.77 -7.14 20.42
CA LYS A 71 1.31 -6.96 20.48
C LYS A 71 0.75 -6.41 19.17
N GLN A 72 1.42 -5.43 18.58
CA GLN A 72 1.08 -4.84 17.29
C GLN A 72 1.13 -5.90 16.18
N TYR A 73 2.21 -6.66 16.12
CA TYR A 73 2.39 -7.70 15.10
C TYR A 73 1.35 -8.85 15.24
N ILE A 74 1.00 -9.25 16.46
CA ILE A 74 -0.09 -10.21 16.70
C ILE A 74 -1.42 -9.65 16.15
N ALA A 75 -1.72 -8.38 16.41
CA ALA A 75 -2.94 -7.74 15.92
C ALA A 75 -2.96 -7.70 14.39
N GLU A 76 -1.85 -7.34 13.76
CA GLU A 76 -1.70 -7.30 12.32
C GLU A 76 -1.93 -8.66 11.67
N VAL A 77 -1.22 -9.71 12.14
CA VAL A 77 -1.36 -11.04 11.55
C VAL A 77 -2.76 -11.60 11.76
N ILE A 78 -3.37 -11.43 12.94
CA ILE A 78 -4.78 -11.86 13.15
C ILE A 78 -5.71 -11.13 12.19
N SER A 79 -5.53 -9.83 11.99
CA SER A 79 -6.34 -9.05 11.06
C SER A 79 -6.14 -9.50 9.61
N HIS A 80 -4.90 -9.80 9.22
CA HIS A 80 -4.54 -10.34 7.91
C HIS A 80 -5.26 -11.67 7.63
N GLU A 81 -5.11 -12.65 8.52
CA GLU A 81 -5.75 -13.98 8.37
C GLU A 81 -7.28 -13.91 8.37
N LEU A 82 -7.86 -12.95 9.10
CA LEU A 82 -9.30 -12.71 9.07
C LEU A 82 -9.77 -12.09 7.76
N ALA A 83 -8.99 -11.20 7.15
CA ALA A 83 -9.33 -10.62 5.85
C ALA A 83 -9.40 -11.68 4.75
N HIS A 84 -8.53 -12.69 4.81
CA HIS A 84 -8.55 -13.85 3.92
C HIS A 84 -9.85 -14.64 3.95
N GLN A 85 -10.64 -14.58 5.04
CA GLN A 85 -11.92 -15.27 5.09
C GLN A 85 -12.89 -14.79 4.01
N TRP A 86 -12.70 -13.57 3.47
CA TRP A 86 -13.40 -13.02 2.32
C TRP A 86 -12.54 -13.03 1.06
N PHE A 87 -11.28 -12.55 1.15
CA PHE A 87 -10.33 -12.49 0.03
C PHE A 87 -9.34 -13.66 0.11
N GLY A 88 -9.66 -14.74 -0.54
CA GLY A 88 -8.95 -16.02 -0.54
C GLY A 88 -9.90 -17.19 -0.34
N ASN A 89 -10.78 -17.11 0.68
CA ASN A 89 -11.67 -18.21 1.04
C ASN A 89 -13.07 -18.07 0.43
N LEU A 90 -13.81 -16.99 0.74
CA LEU A 90 -15.14 -16.78 0.16
C LEU A 90 -15.08 -16.56 -1.36
N VAL A 91 -14.10 -15.78 -1.81
CA VAL A 91 -13.77 -15.58 -3.22
C VAL A 91 -12.30 -15.95 -3.41
N THR A 92 -12.02 -16.95 -4.21
CA THR A 92 -10.67 -17.46 -4.43
C THR A 92 -10.14 -16.96 -5.77
N MET A 93 -8.85 -16.62 -5.84
CA MET A 93 -8.22 -16.32 -7.12
C MET A 93 -8.37 -17.48 -8.11
N LYS A 94 -8.54 -17.17 -9.39
CA LYS A 94 -8.69 -18.19 -10.42
C LYS A 94 -7.40 -18.94 -10.71
N TRP A 95 -6.26 -18.25 -10.60
CA TRP A 95 -4.92 -18.81 -10.76
C TRP A 95 -3.89 -18.02 -9.94
N TRP A 96 -2.74 -18.59 -9.73
CA TRP A 96 -1.67 -18.07 -8.90
C TRP A 96 -1.08 -16.72 -9.35
N ASN A 97 -1.22 -16.35 -10.63
CA ASN A 97 -0.81 -15.01 -11.08
C ASN A 97 -1.58 -13.88 -10.37
N ASP A 98 -2.74 -14.18 -9.84
CA ASP A 98 -3.57 -13.27 -9.04
C ASP A 98 -3.40 -13.48 -7.52
N LEU A 99 -2.28 -14.07 -7.05
CA LEU A 99 -1.99 -14.26 -5.61
C LEU A 99 -2.16 -12.95 -4.81
N TRP A 100 -1.81 -11.84 -5.42
CA TRP A 100 -1.97 -10.52 -4.86
C TRP A 100 -3.45 -10.17 -4.49
N LEU A 101 -4.45 -10.76 -5.17
CA LEU A 101 -5.87 -10.60 -4.79
C LEU A 101 -6.18 -11.10 -3.39
N ASN A 102 -5.41 -12.05 -2.89
CA ASN A 102 -5.51 -12.53 -1.53
C ASN A 102 -4.57 -11.72 -0.63
N GLU A 103 -3.28 -11.77 -0.89
CA GLU A 103 -2.23 -11.26 0.00
C GLU A 103 -2.19 -9.74 0.12
N SER A 104 -2.26 -9.02 -1.00
CA SER A 104 -2.29 -7.55 -0.97
C SER A 104 -3.52 -7.02 -0.25
N PHE A 105 -4.69 -7.68 -0.44
CA PHE A 105 -5.91 -7.30 0.25
C PHE A 105 -5.82 -7.56 1.74
N ALA A 106 -5.31 -8.72 2.13
CA ALA A 106 -5.14 -9.05 3.54
C ALA A 106 -4.18 -8.05 4.22
N THR A 107 -3.06 -7.71 3.57
CA THR A 107 -2.10 -6.73 4.07
C THR A 107 -2.72 -5.33 4.21
N PHE A 108 -3.41 -4.84 3.17
CA PHE A 108 -4.07 -3.53 3.21
C PHE A 108 -5.18 -3.48 4.28
N MET A 109 -6.02 -4.50 4.35
CA MET A 109 -7.13 -4.55 5.29
C MET A 109 -6.65 -4.75 6.73
N ALA A 110 -5.56 -5.50 6.95
CA ALA A 110 -4.95 -5.65 8.25
C ALA A 110 -4.55 -4.29 8.83
N THR A 111 -3.78 -3.53 8.06
CA THR A 111 -3.37 -2.17 8.45
C THR A 111 -4.58 -1.28 8.75
N LYS A 112 -5.56 -1.26 7.84
CA LYS A 112 -6.77 -0.43 7.98
C LYS A 112 -7.59 -0.74 9.23
N VAL A 113 -7.74 -2.02 9.57
CA VAL A 113 -8.53 -2.44 10.73
C VAL A 113 -7.74 -2.22 12.02
N VAL A 114 -6.45 -2.54 12.05
CA VAL A 114 -5.60 -2.28 13.23
C VAL A 114 -5.58 -0.79 13.56
N ASP A 115 -5.34 0.08 12.58
CA ASP A 115 -5.33 1.53 12.75
C ASP A 115 -6.67 2.07 13.28
N ARG A 116 -7.78 1.54 12.77
CA ARG A 116 -9.13 1.93 13.24
C ARG A 116 -9.37 1.63 14.73
N PHE A 117 -8.86 0.50 15.23
CA PHE A 117 -9.05 0.07 16.62
C PHE A 117 -7.99 0.59 17.58
N TYR A 118 -6.84 0.97 17.06
CA TYR A 118 -5.67 1.42 17.83
C TYR A 118 -5.02 2.63 17.13
N PRO A 119 -5.77 3.75 17.01
CA PRO A 119 -5.26 4.95 16.32
C PRO A 119 -3.99 5.50 16.98
N GLU A 120 -3.79 5.25 18.29
CA GLU A 120 -2.59 5.63 19.03
C GLU A 120 -1.33 4.87 18.62
N TRP A 121 -1.44 3.89 17.74
CA TRP A 121 -0.28 3.16 17.22
C TRP A 121 0.26 3.76 15.94
N ASP A 122 -0.41 4.74 15.32
CA ASP A 122 -0.03 5.35 14.04
C ASP A 122 0.32 4.28 12.99
N TYR A 123 -0.61 3.32 12.79
CA TYR A 123 -0.29 2.09 12.08
C TYR A 123 -0.08 2.33 10.57
N TRP A 124 -0.71 3.37 10.00
CA TRP A 124 -0.43 3.79 8.63
C TRP A 124 0.98 4.35 8.47
N ASP A 125 1.53 5.02 9.48
CA ASP A 125 2.91 5.52 9.46
C ASP A 125 3.90 4.36 9.45
N GLN A 126 3.65 3.33 10.29
CA GLN A 126 4.43 2.09 10.28
C GLN A 126 4.34 1.37 8.93
N PHE A 127 3.16 1.32 8.31
CA PHE A 127 2.98 0.74 6.97
C PHE A 127 3.79 1.49 5.90
N LEU A 128 3.88 2.82 5.99
CA LEU A 128 4.69 3.62 5.06
C LEU A 128 6.19 3.35 5.25
N ASP A 129 6.64 3.27 6.48
CA ASP A 129 8.06 3.04 6.78
C ASP A 129 8.49 1.60 6.51
N ASP A 130 7.74 0.61 6.96
CA ASP A 130 8.06 -0.81 6.81
C ASP A 130 7.68 -1.33 5.39
N ALA A 131 6.38 -1.39 5.08
CA ALA A 131 5.88 -2.04 3.88
C ALA A 131 6.18 -1.27 2.59
N MET A 132 5.85 0.04 2.55
CA MET A 132 6.08 0.83 1.33
C MET A 132 7.56 0.98 1.00
N ASN A 133 8.42 1.23 1.99
CA ASN A 133 9.87 1.35 1.77
C ASN A 133 10.48 0.02 1.30
N THR A 134 10.08 -1.10 1.89
CA THR A 134 10.56 -2.43 1.49
C THR A 134 10.13 -2.73 0.06
N ALA A 135 8.87 -2.52 -0.28
CA ALA A 135 8.35 -2.70 -1.63
C ALA A 135 9.06 -1.78 -2.65
N MET A 136 9.24 -0.48 -2.34
CA MET A 136 9.96 0.44 -3.21
C MET A 136 11.42 0.08 -3.41
N SER A 137 12.08 -0.43 -2.36
CA SER A 137 13.49 -0.85 -2.44
C SER A 137 13.66 -2.05 -3.35
N LEU A 138 12.78 -3.05 -3.24
CA LEU A 138 12.78 -4.23 -4.09
C LEU A 138 12.41 -3.88 -5.53
N ASP A 139 11.36 -3.06 -5.72
CA ASP A 139 10.84 -2.71 -7.05
C ASP A 139 11.72 -1.71 -7.82
N ALA A 140 12.68 -1.07 -7.13
CA ALA A 140 13.72 -0.25 -7.75
C ALA A 140 14.87 -1.08 -8.35
N LEU A 141 14.88 -2.38 -8.20
CA LEU A 141 15.88 -3.29 -8.78
C LEU A 141 15.55 -3.62 -10.22
N LYS A 142 16.60 -3.95 -11.00
CA LYS A 142 16.45 -4.46 -12.37
C LYS A 142 15.75 -5.81 -12.43
N THR A 143 15.92 -6.61 -11.37
CA THR A 143 15.40 -7.98 -11.21
C THR A 143 13.99 -8.05 -10.64
N SER A 144 13.34 -6.91 -10.37
CA SER A 144 11.96 -6.88 -9.91
C SER A 144 10.99 -7.45 -10.96
N HIS A 145 9.82 -7.84 -10.51
CA HIS A 145 8.73 -8.38 -11.34
C HIS A 145 7.43 -7.56 -11.19
N PRO A 146 6.46 -7.70 -12.10
CA PRO A 146 5.14 -7.09 -11.94
C PRO A 146 4.35 -7.76 -10.80
N ILE A 147 3.31 -7.10 -10.30
CA ILE A 147 2.40 -7.70 -9.30
C ILE A 147 1.67 -8.91 -9.94
N ASP A 148 1.13 -8.73 -11.15
CA ASP A 148 0.55 -9.81 -11.94
C ASP A 148 1.69 -10.51 -12.71
N VAL A 149 2.26 -11.52 -12.09
CA VAL A 149 3.36 -12.32 -12.67
C VAL A 149 2.83 -13.65 -13.18
N LYS A 150 3.18 -13.98 -14.41
CA LYS A 150 2.74 -15.24 -15.02
C LYS A 150 3.36 -16.43 -14.29
N VAL A 151 2.50 -17.30 -13.75
CA VAL A 151 2.88 -18.57 -13.13
C VAL A 151 2.47 -19.72 -14.04
N ASN A 152 3.46 -20.44 -14.56
CA ASN A 152 3.24 -21.55 -15.48
C ASN A 152 3.32 -22.93 -14.79
N HIS A 153 4.05 -23.01 -13.68
CA HIS A 153 4.27 -24.26 -12.96
C HIS A 153 4.23 -24.05 -11.43
N PRO A 154 3.72 -25.03 -10.65
CA PRO A 154 3.62 -24.91 -9.19
C PRO A 154 4.95 -24.64 -8.47
N SER A 155 6.10 -25.03 -9.03
CA SER A 155 7.42 -24.74 -8.43
C SER A 155 7.77 -23.25 -8.40
N GLU A 156 7.14 -22.43 -9.27
CA GLU A 156 7.34 -20.98 -9.36
C GLU A 156 6.56 -20.21 -8.27
N ILE A 157 5.56 -20.87 -7.65
CA ILE A 157 4.65 -20.21 -6.69
C ILE A 157 5.41 -19.62 -5.50
N ARG A 158 6.43 -20.32 -4.98
CA ARG A 158 7.18 -19.83 -3.83
C ARG A 158 7.90 -18.51 -4.06
N GLU A 159 8.28 -18.23 -5.31
CA GLU A 159 9.05 -17.05 -5.68
C GLU A 159 8.22 -15.77 -5.67
N ILE A 160 6.89 -15.90 -5.78
CA ILE A 160 5.97 -14.75 -5.80
C ILE A 160 5.41 -14.39 -4.42
N PHE A 161 5.75 -15.13 -3.35
CA PHE A 161 5.43 -14.75 -1.97
C PHE A 161 6.47 -13.75 -1.45
N ASP A 162 6.44 -12.54 -1.94
CA ASP A 162 7.41 -11.49 -1.62
C ASP A 162 6.73 -10.11 -1.42
N SER A 163 7.53 -9.09 -1.11
CA SER A 163 7.04 -7.74 -0.87
C SER A 163 6.41 -7.06 -2.10
N ILE A 164 6.55 -7.62 -3.31
CA ILE A 164 5.80 -7.12 -4.47
C ILE A 164 4.35 -7.58 -4.39
N SER A 165 4.11 -8.85 -4.09
CA SER A 165 2.76 -9.41 -3.96
C SER A 165 2.03 -8.93 -2.71
N TYR A 166 2.75 -8.73 -1.58
CA TYR A 166 2.16 -8.28 -0.31
C TYR A 166 2.11 -6.76 -0.20
N ASP A 167 3.27 -6.14 -0.15
CA ASP A 167 3.43 -4.75 0.26
C ASP A 167 3.16 -3.76 -0.87
N LYS A 168 3.75 -3.96 -2.07
CA LYS A 168 3.44 -3.10 -3.24
C LYS A 168 1.96 -3.19 -3.56
N GLY A 169 1.40 -4.40 -3.59
CA GLY A 169 -0.02 -4.58 -3.84
C GLY A 169 -0.90 -3.86 -2.81
N GLY A 170 -0.57 -3.97 -1.51
CA GLY A 170 -1.23 -3.24 -0.43
C GLY A 170 -1.15 -1.71 -0.60
N CYS A 171 0.03 -1.19 -0.99
CA CYS A 171 0.22 0.23 -1.31
C CYS A 171 -0.63 0.69 -2.50
N ILE A 172 -0.74 -0.14 -3.54
CA ILE A 172 -1.57 0.16 -4.72
C ILE A 172 -3.06 0.18 -4.36
N LEU A 173 -3.51 -0.71 -3.47
CA LEU A 173 -4.89 -0.69 -2.96
C LEU A 173 -5.16 0.56 -2.12
N ARG A 174 -4.23 0.98 -1.26
CA ARG A 174 -4.32 2.25 -0.52
C ARG A 174 -4.41 3.45 -1.47
N MET A 175 -3.55 3.49 -2.48
CA MET A 175 -3.59 4.53 -3.52
C MET A 175 -4.92 4.55 -4.26
N LEU A 176 -5.47 3.39 -4.61
CA LEU A 176 -6.77 3.29 -5.28
C LEU A 176 -7.90 3.76 -4.39
N GLU A 177 -7.94 3.35 -3.11
CA GLU A 177 -8.95 3.81 -2.17
C GLU A 177 -8.94 5.34 -2.03
N HIS A 178 -7.76 5.96 -1.88
CA HIS A 178 -7.63 7.41 -1.82
C HIS A 178 -8.09 8.11 -3.10
N PHE A 179 -7.90 7.48 -4.25
CA PHE A 179 -8.33 8.02 -5.54
C PHE A 179 -9.84 7.99 -5.72
N VAL A 180 -10.48 6.84 -5.47
CA VAL A 180 -11.94 6.68 -5.68
C VAL A 180 -12.77 7.13 -4.48
N GLY A 181 -12.14 7.29 -3.31
CA GLY A 181 -12.77 7.56 -2.03
C GLY A 181 -13.24 6.27 -1.31
N GLU A 182 -13.12 6.27 0.02
CA GLU A 182 -13.37 5.09 0.87
C GLU A 182 -14.74 4.46 0.62
N LYS A 183 -15.80 5.27 0.52
CA LYS A 183 -17.16 4.77 0.29
C LYS A 183 -17.32 4.03 -1.03
N ASN A 184 -16.76 4.57 -2.12
CA ASN A 184 -16.82 3.92 -3.43
C ASN A 184 -15.99 2.64 -3.45
N PHE A 185 -14.83 2.67 -2.81
CA PHE A 185 -13.96 1.51 -2.67
C PHE A 185 -14.69 0.39 -1.92
N GLN A 186 -15.23 0.67 -0.73
CA GLN A 186 -15.99 -0.29 0.07
C GLN A 186 -17.18 -0.89 -0.69
N LEU A 187 -17.99 -0.05 -1.36
CA LEU A 187 -19.12 -0.52 -2.17
C LEU A 187 -18.67 -1.37 -3.36
N GLY A 188 -17.52 -1.04 -3.97
CA GLY A 188 -16.90 -1.82 -5.03
C GLY A 188 -16.48 -3.20 -4.54
N LEU A 189 -15.83 -3.28 -3.37
CA LEU A 189 -15.45 -4.54 -2.73
C LEU A 189 -16.66 -5.39 -2.39
N LYS A 190 -17.69 -4.80 -1.77
CA LYS A 190 -18.94 -5.51 -1.48
C LYS A 190 -19.55 -6.10 -2.73
N LYS A 191 -19.60 -5.33 -3.83
CA LYS A 191 -20.13 -5.80 -5.10
C LYS A 191 -19.33 -6.96 -5.69
N TYR A 192 -17.98 -6.86 -5.65
CA TYR A 192 -17.08 -7.92 -6.10
C TYR A 192 -17.32 -9.21 -5.30
N LEU A 193 -17.25 -9.14 -3.98
CA LEU A 193 -17.44 -10.29 -3.10
C LEU A 193 -18.83 -10.92 -3.26
N THR A 194 -19.90 -10.11 -3.35
CA THR A 194 -21.26 -10.63 -3.54
C THR A 194 -21.43 -11.37 -4.87
N ASN A 195 -20.78 -10.88 -5.93
CA ASN A 195 -20.92 -11.48 -7.26
C ASN A 195 -20.14 -12.78 -7.43
N HIS A 196 -19.05 -12.96 -6.65
CA HIS A 196 -18.12 -14.08 -6.80
C HIS A 196 -18.03 -14.98 -5.56
N GLN A 197 -18.94 -14.83 -4.57
CA GLN A 197 -18.93 -15.68 -3.38
C GLN A 197 -19.06 -17.16 -3.74
N TYR A 198 -18.20 -17.98 -3.11
CA TYR A 198 -18.05 -19.42 -3.34
C TYR A 198 -17.57 -19.78 -4.77
N ASP A 199 -16.92 -18.84 -5.45
CA ASP A 199 -16.43 -19.01 -6.82
C ASP A 199 -15.01 -18.40 -6.97
N ASN A 200 -14.47 -18.49 -8.18
CA ASN A 200 -13.17 -17.94 -8.53
C ASN A 200 -13.32 -16.58 -9.22
N ALA A 201 -12.32 -15.71 -9.03
CA ALA A 201 -12.28 -14.42 -9.70
C ALA A 201 -10.86 -14.06 -10.18
N GLU A 202 -10.80 -13.15 -11.13
CA GLU A 202 -9.57 -12.53 -11.64
C GLU A 202 -9.48 -11.08 -11.17
N GLY A 203 -8.27 -10.51 -11.21
CA GLY A 203 -8.07 -9.09 -10.87
C GLY A 203 -8.95 -8.14 -11.66
N SER A 204 -9.25 -8.47 -12.92
CA SER A 204 -10.15 -7.66 -13.75
C SER A 204 -11.57 -7.54 -13.21
N ASP A 205 -12.09 -8.58 -12.53
CA ASP A 205 -13.44 -8.57 -11.94
C ASP A 205 -13.54 -7.56 -10.81
N LEU A 206 -12.50 -7.51 -9.97
CA LEU A 206 -12.39 -6.53 -8.91
C LEU A 206 -12.35 -5.09 -9.46
N TRP A 207 -11.46 -4.84 -10.44
CA TRP A 207 -11.34 -3.50 -11.02
C TRP A 207 -12.61 -3.05 -11.72
N ASN A 208 -13.31 -3.95 -12.37
CA ASN A 208 -14.60 -3.69 -13.01
C ASN A 208 -15.69 -3.36 -11.96
N ALA A 209 -15.71 -4.07 -10.83
CA ALA A 209 -16.66 -3.82 -9.75
C ALA A 209 -16.45 -2.42 -9.14
N ILE A 210 -15.19 -2.07 -8.79
CA ILE A 210 -14.84 -0.75 -8.24
C ILE A 210 -15.10 0.36 -9.27
N GLY A 211 -14.68 0.14 -10.53
CA GLY A 211 -14.86 1.11 -11.61
C GLY A 211 -16.32 1.45 -11.92
N LYS A 212 -17.20 0.45 -11.86
CA LYS A 212 -18.65 0.66 -12.02
C LYS A 212 -19.24 1.53 -10.91
N VAL A 213 -18.81 1.30 -9.67
CA VAL A 213 -19.27 2.08 -8.51
C VAL A 213 -18.71 3.50 -8.54
N ALA A 214 -17.41 3.64 -8.74
CA ALA A 214 -16.73 4.93 -8.77
C ALA A 214 -16.98 5.75 -10.04
N LYS A 215 -17.56 5.14 -11.09
CA LYS A 215 -17.72 5.74 -12.43
C LYS A 215 -16.40 6.25 -13.01
N GLN A 216 -15.33 5.48 -12.81
CA GLN A 216 -13.96 5.80 -13.20
C GLN A 216 -13.35 4.64 -14.01
N PRO A 217 -12.38 4.91 -14.93
CA PRO A 217 -11.75 3.88 -15.75
C PRO A 217 -10.69 3.07 -14.97
N ILE A 218 -11.09 2.47 -13.83
CA ILE A 218 -10.19 1.82 -12.87
C ILE A 218 -9.43 0.66 -13.52
N THR A 219 -10.08 -0.17 -14.31
CA THR A 219 -9.43 -1.31 -14.99
C THR A 219 -8.25 -0.84 -15.85
N LYS A 220 -8.42 0.26 -16.60
CA LYS A 220 -7.33 0.82 -17.42
C LYS A 220 -6.20 1.38 -16.56
N MET A 221 -6.54 2.07 -15.49
CA MET A 221 -5.57 2.59 -14.54
C MET A 221 -4.77 1.45 -13.91
N MET A 222 -5.43 0.46 -13.33
CA MET A 222 -4.80 -0.61 -12.57
C MET A 222 -3.90 -1.50 -13.42
N LYS A 223 -4.22 -1.76 -14.69
CA LYS A 223 -3.33 -2.46 -15.62
C LYS A 223 -1.95 -1.82 -15.72
N THR A 224 -1.83 -0.50 -15.56
CA THR A 224 -0.54 0.18 -15.59
C THR A 224 0.28 -0.02 -14.32
N TRP A 225 -0.33 -0.43 -13.23
CA TRP A 225 0.31 -0.66 -11.94
C TRP A 225 0.64 -2.13 -11.67
N ILE A 226 -0.25 -3.04 -12.07
CA ILE A 226 -0.10 -4.47 -11.77
C ILE A 226 0.65 -5.25 -12.85
N ASN A 227 0.58 -4.82 -14.13
CA ASN A 227 1.23 -5.51 -15.26
C ASN A 227 2.60 -4.92 -15.65
N GLN A 228 3.06 -3.87 -14.97
CA GLN A 228 4.37 -3.26 -15.22
C GLN A 228 5.30 -3.44 -14.02
N VAL A 229 6.56 -3.72 -14.31
CA VAL A 229 7.64 -3.74 -13.32
C VAL A 229 8.02 -2.32 -12.93
N GLY A 230 8.26 -2.08 -11.65
CA GLY A 230 8.73 -0.80 -11.16
C GLY A 230 7.63 0.17 -10.83
N PHE A 231 8.02 1.37 -10.50
CA PHE A 231 7.16 2.50 -10.14
C PHE A 231 7.73 3.81 -10.67
N PRO A 232 6.92 4.87 -10.78
CA PRO A 232 7.39 6.13 -11.36
C PRO A 232 8.17 7.02 -10.40
N LEU A 233 9.20 7.68 -10.93
CA LEU A 233 9.72 8.93 -10.45
C LEU A 233 9.03 10.05 -11.24
N LEU A 234 8.44 10.99 -10.54
CA LEU A 234 7.79 12.16 -11.10
C LEU A 234 8.72 13.36 -10.96
N GLU A 235 9.35 13.76 -12.04
CA GLU A 235 10.17 14.98 -12.12
C GLU A 235 9.25 16.18 -12.29
N VAL A 236 9.39 17.17 -11.41
CA VAL A 236 8.52 18.34 -11.33
C VAL A 236 9.35 19.60 -11.46
N THR A 237 8.95 20.47 -12.35
CA THR A 237 9.51 21.82 -12.48
C THR A 237 8.39 22.84 -12.44
N ARG A 238 8.64 23.96 -11.77
CA ARG A 238 7.72 25.07 -11.69
C ARG A 238 8.21 26.24 -12.51
N LYS A 239 7.30 26.81 -13.29
CA LYS A 239 7.50 28.12 -13.90
C LYS A 239 6.26 28.99 -13.70
N ASP A 240 6.38 30.05 -12.95
CA ASP A 240 5.23 30.87 -12.51
C ASP A 240 4.16 30.02 -11.81
N SER A 241 2.94 30.01 -12.32
CA SER A 241 1.85 29.16 -11.83
C SER A 241 1.77 27.78 -12.51
N THR A 242 2.66 27.46 -13.43
CA THR A 242 2.60 26.21 -14.20
C THR A 242 3.56 25.17 -13.63
N LEU A 243 3.02 24.02 -13.20
CA LEU A 243 3.79 22.81 -12.92
C LEU A 243 3.92 21.99 -14.19
N SER A 244 5.14 21.70 -14.60
CA SER A 244 5.46 20.73 -15.66
C SER A 244 5.97 19.45 -15.00
N MET A 245 5.35 18.32 -15.30
CA MET A 245 5.65 17.02 -14.70
C MET A 245 6.01 16.02 -15.77
N THR A 246 7.03 15.20 -15.53
CA THR A 246 7.43 14.12 -16.43
C THR A 246 7.69 12.87 -15.58
N GLN A 247 7.10 11.73 -15.98
CA GLN A 247 7.31 10.47 -15.28
C GLN A 247 8.35 9.60 -15.98
N SER A 248 9.16 8.91 -15.18
CA SER A 248 10.10 7.88 -15.63
C SER A 248 10.10 6.73 -14.62
N ARG A 249 10.52 5.52 -15.01
CA ARG A 249 10.70 4.44 -14.03
C ARG A 249 11.84 4.81 -13.07
N PHE A 250 11.59 4.72 -11.76
CA PHE A 250 12.65 4.83 -10.78
C PHE A 250 13.47 3.53 -10.75
N LEU A 251 14.79 3.66 -10.81
CA LEU A 251 15.74 2.56 -10.65
C LEU A 251 16.90 3.05 -9.78
N LEU A 252 17.43 2.17 -8.93
CA LEU A 252 18.65 2.46 -8.16
C LEU A 252 19.87 2.64 -9.07
N GLU A 253 19.93 1.89 -10.17
CA GLU A 253 20.94 2.06 -11.20
C GLU A 253 20.25 2.45 -12.52
N GLU A 254 20.62 3.62 -13.06
CA GLU A 254 20.06 4.06 -14.34
C GLU A 254 20.45 3.15 -15.50
N THR A 255 19.46 2.86 -16.32
CA THR A 255 19.60 2.08 -17.55
C THR A 255 18.71 2.65 -18.64
N LYS A 256 18.87 2.12 -19.87
CA LYS A 256 17.92 2.44 -20.96
C LYS A 256 16.47 2.06 -20.61
N GLN A 257 16.26 1.15 -19.67
CA GLN A 257 14.93 0.72 -19.19
C GLN A 257 14.28 1.78 -18.28
N SER A 258 15.03 2.69 -17.63
CA SER A 258 14.50 3.78 -16.80
C SER A 258 13.55 4.69 -17.60
N LYS A 259 13.73 4.78 -18.92
CA LYS A 259 12.89 5.59 -19.81
C LYS A 259 11.60 4.89 -20.27
N LYS A 260 11.45 3.59 -20.00
CA LYS A 260 10.27 2.79 -20.39
C LYS A 260 9.21 2.85 -19.31
N GLY A 261 7.98 2.56 -19.72
CA GLY A 261 6.81 2.57 -18.83
C GLY A 261 6.14 3.93 -18.72
N THR A 262 4.84 3.89 -18.56
CA THR A 262 3.99 5.04 -18.26
C THR A 262 2.86 4.53 -17.37
N TRP A 263 2.70 5.15 -16.21
CA TRP A 263 1.68 4.81 -15.23
C TRP A 263 0.52 5.80 -15.30
N SER A 264 -0.66 5.34 -14.96
CA SER A 264 -1.80 6.21 -14.67
C SER A 264 -1.69 6.65 -13.21
N ILE A 265 -1.05 7.78 -12.96
CA ILE A 265 -0.71 8.26 -11.61
C ILE A 265 -1.88 9.09 -11.05
N PRO A 266 -2.52 8.69 -9.93
CA PRO A 266 -3.44 9.55 -9.22
C PRO A 266 -2.66 10.65 -8.50
N LEU A 267 -2.57 11.80 -9.11
CA LEU A 267 -1.91 12.97 -8.53
C LEU A 267 -2.75 13.57 -7.42
N VAL A 268 -2.14 13.81 -6.28
CA VAL A 268 -2.65 14.64 -5.20
C VAL A 268 -1.66 15.78 -5.01
N ILE A 269 -2.11 17.01 -5.25
CA ILE A 269 -1.30 18.22 -5.12
C ILE A 269 -2.00 19.12 -4.10
N GLU A 270 -1.28 19.51 -3.07
CA GLU A 270 -1.75 20.54 -2.14
C GLU A 270 -1.07 21.87 -2.47
N GLU A 271 -1.86 22.93 -2.59
CA GLU A 271 -1.46 24.32 -2.79
C GLU A 271 -2.09 25.15 -1.68
N GLY A 272 -1.36 25.38 -0.59
CA GLY A 272 -1.92 25.94 0.64
C GLY A 272 -3.10 25.09 1.13
N ASN A 273 -4.29 25.70 1.27
CA ASN A 273 -5.49 24.98 1.74
C ASN A 273 -6.31 24.32 0.60
N GLN A 274 -5.73 24.23 -0.60
CA GLN A 274 -6.42 23.65 -1.75
C GLN A 274 -5.81 22.31 -2.13
N ARG A 275 -6.68 21.34 -2.39
CA ARG A 275 -6.29 20.01 -2.83
C ARG A 275 -6.76 19.75 -4.25
N ILE A 276 -5.80 19.53 -5.15
CA ILE A 276 -6.04 19.19 -6.56
C ILE A 276 -5.87 17.68 -6.70
N LYS A 277 -6.88 17.00 -7.24
CA LYS A 277 -6.82 15.58 -7.60
C LYS A 277 -6.94 15.43 -9.11
N LYS A 278 -6.01 14.73 -9.74
CA LYS A 278 -6.00 14.50 -11.18
C LYS A 278 -5.36 13.16 -11.51
N LEU A 279 -5.87 12.47 -12.52
CA LEU A 279 -5.26 11.26 -13.05
C LEU A 279 -4.30 11.64 -14.21
N MET A 280 -3.00 11.53 -13.99
CA MET A 280 -1.98 11.69 -15.03
C MET A 280 -1.83 10.38 -15.81
N THR A 281 -2.15 10.38 -17.10
CA THR A 281 -2.08 9.18 -17.96
C THR A 281 -1.03 9.28 -19.08
N LYS A 282 -0.35 10.42 -19.17
CA LYS A 282 0.65 10.72 -20.20
C LYS A 282 2.05 10.70 -19.60
N LYS A 283 3.05 10.58 -20.47
CA LYS A 283 4.47 10.67 -20.09
C LYS A 283 4.81 12.02 -19.44
N SER A 284 4.24 13.09 -19.96
CA SER A 284 4.39 14.45 -19.43
C SER A 284 3.03 15.13 -19.34
N GLU A 285 2.86 15.98 -18.35
CA GLU A 285 1.64 16.73 -18.11
C GLU A 285 1.96 18.12 -17.54
N LYS A 286 1.05 19.08 -17.77
CA LYS A 286 1.11 20.41 -17.17
C LYS A 286 -0.14 20.67 -16.36
N ILE A 287 0.03 21.30 -15.21
CA ILE A 287 -1.07 21.72 -14.32
C ILE A 287 -0.82 23.17 -13.94
N ASN A 288 -1.86 23.99 -14.04
CA ASN A 288 -1.79 25.36 -13.55
C ASN A 288 -2.25 25.41 -12.10
N LEU A 289 -1.37 25.92 -11.23
CA LEU A 289 -1.70 26.30 -9.87
C LEU A 289 -2.52 27.61 -9.90
N LYS A 290 -3.26 27.86 -8.83
CA LYS A 290 -4.05 29.09 -8.76
C LYS A 290 -3.23 30.31 -8.37
N ASN A 291 -2.13 30.11 -7.66
CA ASN A 291 -1.28 31.20 -7.21
C ASN A 291 0.19 30.86 -7.44
N LYS A 292 0.90 31.75 -8.15
CA LYS A 292 2.33 31.63 -8.42
C LYS A 292 3.22 31.73 -7.17
N ASP A 293 2.73 32.38 -6.11
CA ASP A 293 3.52 32.67 -4.90
C ASP A 293 3.26 31.66 -3.76
N ARG A 294 2.36 30.67 -3.97
CA ARG A 294 2.06 29.66 -2.95
C ARG A 294 2.93 28.42 -3.12
N ASN A 295 3.36 27.90 -2.01
CA ASN A 295 4.03 26.59 -1.95
C ASN A 295 3.04 25.47 -2.30
N PHE A 296 3.57 24.40 -2.87
CA PHE A 296 2.81 23.21 -3.22
C PHE A 296 3.57 21.95 -2.82
N ILE A 297 2.83 20.89 -2.53
CA ILE A 297 3.40 19.56 -2.32
C ILE A 297 2.64 18.55 -3.18
N ILE A 298 3.34 17.59 -3.74
CA ILE A 298 2.78 16.50 -4.54
C ILE A 298 2.89 15.20 -3.74
N ASN A 299 1.89 14.33 -3.87
CA ASN A 299 1.77 13.09 -3.11
C ASN A 299 1.59 13.31 -1.61
N SER A 300 0.88 14.38 -1.25
CA SER A 300 0.58 14.70 0.15
C SER A 300 -0.08 13.51 0.87
N GLY A 301 0.36 13.27 2.11
CA GLY A 301 0.00 12.10 2.92
C GLY A 301 0.58 10.78 2.39
N ARG A 302 1.52 10.84 1.43
CA ARG A 302 2.18 9.66 0.83
C ARG A 302 1.18 8.60 0.35
N THR A 303 0.06 9.02 -0.24
CA THR A 303 -1.00 8.10 -0.66
C THR A 303 -0.68 7.33 -1.93
N GLY A 304 0.19 7.85 -2.80
CA GLY A 304 0.59 7.24 -4.06
C GLY A 304 1.91 6.47 -3.98
N PHE A 305 2.00 5.36 -4.71
CA PHE A 305 3.21 4.53 -4.80
C PHE A 305 4.17 5.07 -5.86
N TYR A 306 4.65 6.30 -5.68
CA TYR A 306 5.62 6.96 -6.56
C TYR A 306 6.49 7.94 -5.78
N ARG A 307 7.66 8.27 -6.33
CA ARG A 307 8.57 9.27 -5.80
C ARG A 307 8.44 10.58 -6.55
N VAL A 308 8.75 11.69 -5.90
CA VAL A 308 8.74 13.02 -6.48
C VAL A 308 10.15 13.64 -6.43
N GLN A 309 10.57 14.19 -7.55
CA GLN A 309 11.79 14.98 -7.67
C GLN A 309 11.41 16.42 -8.03
N TYR A 310 11.61 17.32 -7.11
CA TYR A 310 11.39 18.75 -7.31
C TYR A 310 12.62 19.41 -7.93
N ASP A 311 12.40 20.52 -8.67
CA ASP A 311 13.48 21.45 -8.99
C ASP A 311 14.04 22.11 -7.71
N ASN A 312 15.20 22.76 -7.82
CA ASN A 312 15.88 23.30 -6.64
C ASN A 312 15.06 24.39 -5.95
N GLU A 313 14.47 25.33 -6.72
CA GLU A 313 13.66 26.42 -6.16
C GLU A 313 12.44 25.90 -5.38
N SER A 314 11.73 24.93 -5.95
CA SER A 314 10.60 24.29 -5.26
C SER A 314 11.04 23.52 -4.02
N LEU A 315 12.20 22.87 -4.07
CA LEU A 315 12.74 22.12 -2.93
C LEU A 315 13.18 23.05 -1.80
N ASP A 316 13.84 24.17 -2.12
CA ASP A 316 14.25 25.19 -1.15
C ASP A 316 13.03 25.78 -0.43
N ASN A 317 11.96 26.08 -1.17
CA ASN A 317 10.70 26.56 -0.59
C ASN A 317 10.03 25.49 0.32
N LEU A 318 10.10 24.21 -0.06
CA LEU A 318 9.57 23.13 0.78
C LEU A 318 10.44 22.91 2.03
N SER A 319 11.76 23.10 1.94
CA SER A 319 12.68 23.03 3.08
C SER A 319 12.28 24.03 4.17
N LEU A 320 11.94 25.27 3.81
CA LEU A 320 11.45 26.27 4.76
C LEU A 320 10.17 25.80 5.48
N LEU A 321 9.23 25.14 4.76
CA LEU A 321 8.01 24.62 5.38
C LEU A 321 8.28 23.41 6.27
N VAL A 322 9.33 22.64 6.00
CA VAL A 322 9.79 21.54 6.88
C VAL A 322 10.32 22.11 8.18
N ASP A 323 11.20 23.12 8.10
CA ASP A 323 11.84 23.77 9.25
C ASP A 323 10.82 24.46 10.16
N GLU A 324 9.88 25.19 9.56
CA GLU A 324 8.78 25.85 10.27
C GLU A 324 7.70 24.86 10.79
N LYS A 325 7.82 23.57 10.50
CA LYS A 325 6.86 22.49 10.84
C LYS A 325 5.43 22.75 10.33
N ILE A 326 5.30 23.44 9.22
CA ILE A 326 4.02 23.72 8.57
C ILE A 326 3.48 22.47 7.87
N LEU A 327 4.38 21.67 7.28
CA LEU A 327 4.01 20.40 6.66
C LEU A 327 3.71 19.34 7.73
N ASP A 328 2.75 18.49 7.41
CA ASP A 328 2.47 17.28 8.19
C ASP A 328 3.72 16.39 8.31
N HIS A 329 3.82 15.61 9.38
CA HIS A 329 4.99 14.77 9.64
C HIS A 329 5.24 13.73 8.53
N ILE A 330 4.17 13.18 7.93
CA ILE A 330 4.29 12.24 6.81
C ILE A 330 4.82 12.94 5.56
N ASP A 331 4.40 14.17 5.30
CA ASP A 331 4.89 14.94 4.14
C ASP A 331 6.37 15.32 4.32
N ARG A 332 6.79 15.70 5.52
CA ARG A 332 8.21 15.94 5.86
C ARG A 332 9.05 14.69 5.69
N TRP A 333 8.61 13.57 6.24
CA TRP A 333 9.25 12.27 6.08
C TRP A 333 9.32 11.86 4.60
N SER A 334 8.26 12.08 3.84
CA SER A 334 8.18 11.74 2.42
C SER A 334 9.19 12.50 1.56
N LEU A 335 9.35 13.79 1.81
CA LEU A 335 10.36 14.63 1.13
C LEU A 335 11.77 14.12 1.40
N GLN A 336 12.08 13.84 2.67
CA GLN A 336 13.38 13.29 3.08
C GLN A 336 13.62 11.92 2.44
N ASN A 337 12.64 11.03 2.48
CA ASN A 337 12.74 9.68 1.93
C ASN A 337 12.94 9.69 0.40
N ASP A 338 12.22 10.56 -0.30
CA ASP A 338 12.38 10.70 -1.76
C ASP A 338 13.72 11.33 -2.13
N TYR A 339 14.20 12.30 -1.36
CA TYR A 339 15.53 12.88 -1.61
C TYR A 339 16.63 11.84 -1.36
N PHE A 340 16.59 11.13 -0.23
CA PHE A 340 17.58 10.10 0.08
C PHE A 340 17.62 8.99 -0.97
N ALA A 341 16.46 8.53 -1.46
CA ALA A 341 16.42 7.54 -2.54
C ALA A 341 17.08 8.05 -3.84
N GLN A 342 16.98 9.35 -4.12
CA GLN A 342 17.67 9.96 -5.25
C GLN A 342 19.19 10.08 -5.04
N VAL A 343 19.65 10.23 -3.79
CA VAL A 343 21.09 10.15 -3.46
C VAL A 343 21.60 8.73 -3.68
N VAL A 344 20.91 7.73 -3.17
CA VAL A 344 21.28 6.32 -3.34
C VAL A 344 21.33 5.92 -4.81
N SER A 345 20.41 6.45 -5.63
CA SER A 345 20.40 6.22 -7.09
C SER A 345 21.32 7.17 -7.89
N THR A 346 22.22 7.92 -7.22
CA THR A 346 23.19 8.87 -7.80
C THR A 346 22.58 10.03 -8.60
N LYS A 347 21.28 10.29 -8.45
CA LYS A 347 20.58 11.42 -9.12
C LYS A 347 20.78 12.74 -8.39
N LYS A 348 21.04 12.71 -7.11
CA LYS A 348 21.32 13.86 -6.25
C LYS A 348 22.58 13.61 -5.41
N SER A 349 23.24 14.69 -4.94
CA SER A 349 24.43 14.58 -4.11
C SER A 349 24.09 14.35 -2.65
N LEU A 350 24.95 13.57 -1.94
CA LEU A 350 24.84 13.41 -0.50
C LEU A 350 24.97 14.74 0.24
N ARG A 351 25.86 15.62 -0.21
CA ARG A 351 26.02 16.96 0.38
C ARG A 351 24.70 17.75 0.32
N GLY A 352 24.04 17.81 -0.86
CA GLY A 352 22.77 18.50 -0.97
C GLY A 352 21.68 17.91 -0.10
N TYR A 353 21.70 16.58 0.14
CA TYR A 353 20.78 15.94 1.10
C TYR A 353 21.08 16.38 2.54
N LEU A 354 22.37 16.40 2.93
CA LEU A 354 22.76 16.86 4.27
C LEU A 354 22.38 18.32 4.50
N ASP A 355 22.63 19.17 3.51
CA ASP A 355 22.22 20.58 3.57
C ASP A 355 20.69 20.70 3.75
N PHE A 356 19.89 19.86 3.05
CA PHE A 356 18.43 19.84 3.15
C PHE A 356 17.91 19.39 4.52
N ILE A 357 18.53 18.41 5.18
CA ILE A 357 18.06 17.91 6.49
C ILE A 357 18.61 18.69 7.68
N THR A 358 19.56 19.60 7.47
CA THR A 358 20.17 20.43 8.52
C THR A 358 19.78 21.91 8.43
N ALA A 359 19.05 22.30 7.38
CA ALA A 359 18.45 23.62 7.23
C ALA A 359 17.22 23.74 8.11
#